data_52fc31520d64f3ffaf39c126c7da479a
#
_entry.id   52fc31520d64f3ffaf39c126c7da479a
#
_cell.length_a   1.000
_cell.length_b   1.000
_cell.length_c   1.000
_cell.angle_alpha   90.00
_cell.angle_beta   90.00
_cell.angle_gamma   90.00
#
_symmetry.space_group_name_H-M   'P 1'
#
loop_
_entity.id
_entity.type
_entity.pdbx_description
1 polymer ?
#
loop_
_entity_poly.entity_id
_entity_poly.type
_entity_poly.pdbx_seq_one_letter_code
_entity_poly.pdbx_strand_id
1 'polypeptide(L)'
;EIIDKYGTDALRLSLIMGITPGNDVRYMPEKLEAASNFANKLWNASKFVLMNINGIQSGDGGKNVSSSIMSIDVSKLEYEDKWILSKLNTLIKEATANLDNFDMGVYAQKIYDFTWNEFCDWYIEIVKSRLYNQENTDEKAVESRITAQKVLNKVLGDILKLLHPIMPFITEKIYDELYTCLLYTSP
;
A
#
# COMPACT_ATOMS: atom_id res chain seq x y z
N GLU A 1 2.23 -13.96 25.11
CA GLU A 1 0.74 -13.99 25.22
C GLU A 1 0.08 -12.98 24.28
N ILE A 2 0.39 -11.66 24.34
CA ILE A 2 -0.20 -10.65 23.43
C ILE A 2 0.32 -10.85 22.01
N ILE A 3 1.62 -11.01 21.84
CA ILE A 3 2.27 -11.21 20.54
C ILE A 3 1.75 -12.48 19.86
N ASP A 4 1.55 -13.55 20.63
CA ASP A 4 1.06 -14.83 20.10
C ASP A 4 -0.38 -14.73 19.57
N LYS A 5 -1.19 -13.82 20.18
CA LYS A 5 -2.59 -13.64 19.81
C LYS A 5 -2.79 -12.63 18.67
N TYR A 6 -2.09 -11.51 18.69
CA TYR A 6 -2.34 -10.37 17.79
C TYR A 6 -1.20 -10.10 16.80
N GLY A 7 -0.02 -10.67 17.05
CA GLY A 7 1.18 -10.40 16.28
C GLY A 7 1.98 -9.19 16.78
N THR A 8 3.27 -9.19 16.45
CA THR A 8 4.21 -8.15 16.89
C THR A 8 3.87 -6.78 16.29
N ASP A 9 3.51 -6.73 15.00
CA ASP A 9 3.21 -5.48 14.30
C ASP A 9 1.95 -4.81 14.83
N ALA A 10 0.92 -5.61 15.19
CA ALA A 10 -0.29 -5.08 15.81
C ALA A 10 0.00 -4.45 17.19
N LEU A 11 0.84 -5.09 17.99
CA LEU A 11 1.28 -4.53 19.27
C LEU A 11 2.03 -3.21 19.06
N ARG A 12 3.00 -3.17 18.15
CA ARG A 12 3.78 -1.96 17.83
C ARG A 12 2.88 -0.81 17.38
N LEU A 13 1.97 -1.07 16.43
CA LEU A 13 1.03 -0.07 15.93
C LEU A 13 0.12 0.45 17.05
N SER A 14 -0.44 -0.44 17.88
CA SER A 14 -1.34 -0.07 18.99
C SER A 14 -0.67 0.79 20.05
N LEU A 15 0.64 0.60 20.28
CA LEU A 15 1.43 1.40 21.21
C LEU A 15 1.73 2.81 20.66
N ILE A 16 1.90 2.96 19.35
CA ILE A 16 2.24 4.24 18.72
C ILE A 16 0.98 5.08 18.44
N MET A 17 -0.11 4.44 18.01
CA MET A 17 -1.34 5.17 17.70
C MET A 17 -1.98 5.79 18.94
N GLY A 18 -2.22 7.09 18.85
CA GLY A 18 -2.89 7.84 19.92
C GLY A 18 -2.01 8.16 21.13
N ILE A 19 -0.68 8.08 20.97
CA ILE A 19 0.25 8.60 21.98
C ILE A 19 0.31 10.11 21.86
N THR A 20 0.08 10.79 23.00
CA THR A 20 0.43 12.19 23.17
C THR A 20 1.69 12.25 24.05
N PRO A 21 2.75 12.95 23.64
CA PRO A 21 3.97 13.05 24.44
C PRO A 21 3.66 13.49 25.88
N GLY A 22 4.27 12.79 26.84
CA GLY A 22 4.10 13.07 28.28
C GLY A 22 2.92 12.37 28.96
N ASN A 23 2.12 11.60 28.24
CA ASN A 23 1.01 10.84 28.84
C ASN A 23 1.32 9.32 28.88
N ASP A 24 0.82 8.66 29.93
CA ASP A 24 0.89 7.21 30.05
C ASP A 24 0.01 6.53 28.99
N VAL A 25 0.53 5.47 28.38
CA VAL A 25 -0.23 4.63 27.44
C VAL A 25 -0.98 3.56 28.22
N ARG A 26 -2.31 3.64 28.21
CA ARG A 26 -3.14 2.59 28.78
C ARG A 26 -3.27 1.42 27.79
N TYR A 27 -3.10 0.22 28.31
CA TYR A 27 -3.42 -0.99 27.57
C TYR A 27 -4.92 -1.06 27.29
N MET A 28 -5.30 -1.10 26.00
CA MET A 28 -6.67 -1.23 25.53
C MET A 28 -6.74 -2.38 24.54
N PRO A 29 -7.44 -3.48 24.87
CA PRO A 29 -7.59 -4.62 23.96
C PRO A 29 -8.18 -4.24 22.60
N GLU A 30 -9.10 -3.26 22.58
CA GLU A 30 -9.78 -2.79 21.38
C GLU A 30 -8.79 -2.14 20.38
N LYS A 31 -7.76 -1.45 20.87
CA LYS A 31 -6.70 -0.89 20.02
C LYS A 31 -5.85 -1.98 19.38
N LEU A 32 -5.57 -3.04 20.12
CA LEU A 32 -4.83 -4.20 19.59
C LEU A 32 -5.62 -4.93 18.52
N GLU A 33 -6.92 -5.12 18.74
CA GLU A 33 -7.81 -5.74 17.78
C GLU A 33 -7.92 -4.89 16.50
N ALA A 34 -8.07 -3.57 16.64
CA ALA A 34 -8.08 -2.65 15.50
C ALA A 34 -6.77 -2.70 14.72
N ALA A 35 -5.63 -2.73 15.40
CA ALA A 35 -4.31 -2.84 14.76
C ALA A 35 -4.12 -4.20 14.05
N SER A 36 -4.60 -5.29 14.63
CA SER A 36 -4.59 -6.61 14.00
C SER A 36 -5.49 -6.66 12.76
N ASN A 37 -6.67 -6.06 12.83
CA ASN A 37 -7.59 -5.93 11.69
C ASN A 37 -6.98 -5.08 10.56
N PHE A 38 -6.24 -4.03 10.92
CA PHE A 38 -5.49 -3.23 9.94
C PHE A 38 -4.42 -4.06 9.23
N ALA A 39 -3.62 -4.84 9.97
CA ALA A 39 -2.63 -5.73 9.39
C ALA A 39 -3.27 -6.73 8.42
N ASN A 40 -4.40 -7.34 8.79
CA ASN A 40 -5.15 -8.25 7.94
C ASN A 40 -5.70 -7.56 6.68
N LYS A 41 -6.20 -6.32 6.81
CA LYS A 41 -6.70 -5.55 5.67
C LYS A 41 -5.57 -5.20 4.71
N LEU A 42 -4.43 -4.74 5.23
CA LEU A 42 -3.23 -4.46 4.42
C LEU A 42 -2.75 -5.71 3.67
N TRP A 43 -2.69 -6.85 4.35
CA TRP A 43 -2.32 -8.13 3.75
C TRP A 43 -3.25 -8.54 2.60
N ASN A 44 -4.56 -8.43 2.81
CA ASN A 44 -5.54 -8.79 1.78
C ASN A 44 -5.50 -7.82 0.59
N ALA A 45 -5.35 -6.52 0.84
CA ALA A 45 -5.17 -5.52 -0.21
C ALA A 45 -3.89 -5.79 -1.02
N SER A 46 -2.80 -6.15 -0.35
CA SER A 46 -1.53 -6.50 -1.00
C SER A 46 -1.65 -7.74 -1.88
N LYS A 47 -2.34 -8.79 -1.41
CA LYS A 47 -2.65 -9.97 -2.25
C LYS A 47 -3.45 -9.60 -3.49
N PHE A 48 -4.45 -8.74 -3.35
CA PHE A 48 -5.22 -8.27 -4.49
C PHE A 48 -4.34 -7.55 -5.51
N VAL A 49 -3.47 -6.65 -5.05
CA VAL A 49 -2.53 -5.94 -5.94
C VAL A 49 -1.60 -6.94 -6.63
N LEU A 50 -0.96 -7.83 -5.88
CA LEU A 50 -0.05 -8.85 -6.43
C LEU A 50 -0.70 -9.71 -7.50
N MET A 51 -1.93 -10.19 -7.30
CA MET A 51 -2.67 -10.97 -8.29
C MET A 51 -2.93 -10.19 -9.58
N ASN A 52 -3.16 -8.89 -9.48
CA ASN A 52 -3.49 -8.06 -10.63
C ASN A 52 -2.26 -7.53 -11.38
N ILE A 53 -1.12 -7.35 -10.73
CA ILE A 53 0.12 -6.90 -11.41
C ILE A 53 0.87 -8.06 -12.09
N ASN A 54 0.69 -9.30 -11.66
CA ASN A 54 1.33 -10.47 -12.28
C ASN A 54 0.89 -10.69 -13.74
N GLY A 55 -0.26 -10.17 -14.14
CA GLY A 55 -0.72 -10.19 -15.53
C GLY A 55 0.10 -9.34 -16.51
N ILE A 56 0.88 -8.37 -16.03
CA ILE A 56 1.75 -7.53 -16.87
C ILE A 56 2.95 -8.35 -17.39
N GLN A 57 3.31 -9.41 -16.69
CA GLN A 57 4.52 -10.21 -16.97
C GLN A 57 4.38 -11.15 -18.18
N SER A 58 3.14 -11.47 -18.59
CA SER A 58 2.89 -12.51 -19.61
C SER A 58 2.76 -11.99 -21.05
N GLY A 59 2.71 -10.67 -21.27
CA GLY A 59 2.32 -10.08 -22.54
C GLY A 59 3.44 -9.54 -23.44
N ASP A 60 4.65 -9.30 -22.94
CA ASP A 60 5.72 -8.71 -23.75
C ASP A 60 7.06 -9.41 -23.48
N GLY A 61 7.40 -10.31 -24.36
CA GLY A 61 8.63 -11.11 -24.49
C GLY A 61 9.87 -10.65 -23.70
N GLY A 62 9.91 -10.85 -22.39
CA GLY A 62 11.17 -10.97 -21.65
C GLY A 62 12.05 -9.72 -21.49
N LYS A 63 11.57 -8.50 -21.75
CA LYS A 63 12.38 -7.29 -21.64
C LYS A 63 12.02 -6.48 -20.39
N ASN A 64 12.90 -6.57 -19.35
CA ASN A 64 13.02 -5.61 -18.23
C ASN A 64 11.70 -5.01 -17.68
N VAL A 65 10.82 -5.86 -17.18
CA VAL A 65 9.53 -5.46 -16.58
C VAL A 65 9.74 -4.54 -15.37
N SER A 66 10.83 -4.71 -14.62
CA SER A 66 11.16 -3.89 -13.45
C SER A 66 11.29 -2.39 -13.77
N SER A 67 11.87 -2.02 -14.91
CA SER A 67 11.99 -0.61 -15.30
C SER A 67 10.70 -0.04 -15.90
N SER A 68 9.89 -0.87 -16.55
CA SER A 68 8.62 -0.46 -17.14
C SER A 68 7.52 -0.22 -16.10
N ILE A 69 7.52 -0.96 -14.98
CA ILE A 69 6.56 -0.75 -13.88
C ILE A 69 6.87 0.52 -13.08
N MET A 70 8.12 0.96 -13.04
CA MET A 70 8.53 2.16 -12.28
C MET A 70 8.19 3.48 -12.98
N SER A 71 8.00 3.52 -14.30
CA SER A 71 7.67 4.76 -15.01
C SER A 71 6.17 4.91 -15.22
N ILE A 72 5.57 5.87 -14.52
CA ILE A 72 4.17 6.28 -14.71
C ILE A 72 4.15 7.45 -15.68
N ASP A 73 3.48 7.27 -16.83
CA ASP A 73 3.25 8.35 -17.76
C ASP A 73 2.06 9.19 -17.28
N VAL A 74 2.32 10.43 -16.88
CA VAL A 74 1.33 11.34 -16.30
C VAL A 74 0.20 11.67 -17.29
N SER A 75 0.47 11.61 -18.61
CA SER A 75 -0.51 11.89 -19.65
C SER A 75 -1.61 10.81 -19.74
N LYS A 76 -1.31 9.59 -19.29
CA LYS A 76 -2.19 8.41 -19.33
C LYS A 76 -2.99 8.20 -18.06
N LEU A 77 -2.75 9.03 -17.02
CA LEU A 77 -3.45 8.93 -15.74
C LEU A 77 -4.90 9.37 -15.87
N GLU A 78 -5.82 8.54 -15.40
CA GLU A 78 -7.22 8.90 -15.22
C GLU A 78 -7.42 9.74 -13.94
N TYR A 79 -8.64 10.25 -13.73
CA TYR A 79 -8.90 11.17 -12.61
C TYR A 79 -8.64 10.54 -11.26
N GLU A 80 -9.05 9.30 -11.06
CA GLU A 80 -8.84 8.53 -9.84
C GLU A 80 -7.34 8.25 -9.58
N ASP A 81 -6.57 8.01 -10.65
CA ASP A 81 -5.12 7.80 -10.54
C ASP A 81 -4.43 9.10 -10.07
N LYS A 82 -4.80 10.23 -10.64
CA LYS A 82 -4.29 11.55 -10.24
C LYS A 82 -4.69 11.89 -8.81
N TRP A 83 -5.94 11.56 -8.44
CA TRP A 83 -6.46 11.78 -7.10
C TRP A 83 -5.65 11.01 -6.05
N ILE A 84 -5.48 9.69 -6.19
CA ILE A 84 -4.77 8.89 -5.20
C ILE A 84 -3.28 9.27 -5.12
N LEU A 85 -2.63 9.57 -6.25
CA LEU A 85 -1.24 10.01 -6.28
C LEU A 85 -1.07 11.39 -5.62
N SER A 86 -2.01 12.31 -5.80
CA SER A 86 -2.02 13.61 -5.13
C SER A 86 -2.16 13.46 -3.62
N LYS A 87 -3.08 12.58 -3.18
CA LYS A 87 -3.26 12.25 -1.75
C LYS A 87 -2.02 11.61 -1.14
N LEU A 88 -1.40 10.67 -1.86
CA LEU A 88 -0.15 10.04 -1.44
C LEU A 88 0.99 11.06 -1.28
N ASN A 89 1.14 11.98 -2.24
CA ASN A 89 2.14 13.03 -2.15
C ASN A 89 1.92 13.96 -0.94
N THR A 90 0.66 14.27 -0.63
CA THR A 90 0.31 15.04 0.57
C THR A 90 0.66 14.25 1.82
N LEU A 91 0.28 12.97 1.89
CA LEU A 91 0.64 12.09 3.00
C LEU A 91 2.15 12.03 3.24
N ILE A 92 2.96 11.85 2.18
CA ILE A 92 4.42 11.78 2.29
C ILE A 92 4.98 13.06 2.92
N LYS A 93 4.52 14.23 2.47
CA LYS A 93 4.96 15.53 3.02
C LYS A 93 4.59 15.67 4.49
N GLU A 94 3.35 15.34 4.84
CA GLU A 94 2.86 15.43 6.21
C GLU A 94 3.52 14.40 7.13
N ALA A 95 3.72 13.17 6.65
CA ALA A 95 4.43 12.13 7.37
C ALA A 95 5.87 12.54 7.68
N THR A 96 6.58 13.10 6.70
CA THR A 96 7.95 13.60 6.89
C THR A 96 7.96 14.71 7.95
N ALA A 97 7.06 15.69 7.86
CA ALA A 97 6.97 16.77 8.83
C ALA A 97 6.65 16.27 10.25
N ASN A 98 5.77 15.27 10.38
CA ASN A 98 5.44 14.68 11.67
C ASN A 98 6.64 13.92 12.27
N LEU A 99 7.43 13.22 11.45
CA LEU A 99 8.67 12.58 11.92
C LEU A 99 9.70 13.61 12.40
N ASP A 100 9.90 14.70 11.63
CA ASP A 100 10.82 15.78 12.00
C ASP A 100 10.41 16.46 13.32
N ASN A 101 9.12 16.51 13.63
CA ASN A 101 8.56 17.05 14.86
C ASN A 101 8.41 16.00 15.99
N PHE A 102 8.80 14.75 15.77
CA PHE A 102 8.61 13.63 16.72
C PHE A 102 7.14 13.32 17.04
N ASP A 103 6.20 13.69 16.17
CA ASP A 103 4.76 13.43 16.33
C ASP A 103 4.38 12.04 15.80
N MET A 104 4.93 11.00 16.43
CA MET A 104 4.80 9.60 15.98
C MET A 104 3.36 9.10 15.95
N GLY A 105 2.53 9.56 16.89
CA GLY A 105 1.11 9.19 16.97
C GLY A 105 0.32 9.72 15.77
N VAL A 106 0.55 10.99 15.39
CA VAL A 106 -0.07 11.63 14.22
C VAL A 106 0.43 11.02 12.92
N TYR A 107 1.74 10.74 12.85
CA TYR A 107 2.36 10.02 11.73
C TYR A 107 1.65 8.69 11.47
N ALA A 108 1.52 7.85 12.50
CA ALA A 108 0.89 6.55 12.40
C ALA A 108 -0.59 6.64 11.97
N GLN A 109 -1.33 7.59 12.58
CA GLN A 109 -2.74 7.78 12.30
C GLN A 109 -2.99 8.19 10.84
N LYS A 110 -2.20 9.13 10.29
CA LYS A 110 -2.35 9.57 8.90
C LYS A 110 -2.11 8.44 7.89
N ILE A 111 -1.11 7.61 8.14
CA ILE A 111 -0.82 6.47 7.26
C ILE A 111 -1.94 5.43 7.36
N TYR A 112 -2.42 5.17 8.58
CA TYR A 112 -3.55 4.28 8.81
C TYR A 112 -4.79 4.75 8.04
N ASP A 113 -5.19 6.02 8.19
CA ASP A 113 -6.38 6.58 7.55
C ASP A 113 -6.29 6.54 6.02
N PHE A 114 -5.14 6.94 5.46
CA PHE A 114 -4.91 6.88 4.02
C PHE A 114 -4.99 5.43 3.50
N THR A 115 -4.33 4.50 4.18
CA THR A 115 -4.29 3.10 3.76
C THR A 115 -5.66 2.47 3.84
N TRP A 116 -6.39 2.68 4.93
CA TRP A 116 -7.70 2.08 5.16
C TRP A 116 -8.75 2.68 4.26
N ASN A 117 -8.94 3.99 4.35
CA ASN A 117 -10.07 4.66 3.69
C ASN A 117 -9.79 4.95 2.21
N GLU A 118 -8.66 5.61 1.89
CA GLU A 118 -8.44 6.12 0.55
C GLU A 118 -7.92 5.06 -0.40
N PHE A 119 -6.95 4.26 0.04
CA PHE A 119 -6.39 3.20 -0.80
C PHE A 119 -7.28 1.96 -0.86
N CYS A 120 -7.61 1.35 0.30
CA CYS A 120 -8.36 0.09 0.32
C CYS A 120 -9.83 0.25 -0.01
N ASP A 121 -10.53 1.23 0.61
CA ASP A 121 -11.99 1.35 0.46
C ASP A 121 -12.41 2.10 -0.81
N TRP A 122 -11.58 3.05 -1.29
CA TRP A 122 -11.93 3.81 -2.48
C TRP A 122 -11.13 3.40 -3.72
N TYR A 123 -9.82 3.60 -3.73
CA TYR A 123 -9.05 3.45 -4.95
C TYR A 123 -9.09 2.02 -5.50
N ILE A 124 -8.87 1.01 -4.65
CA ILE A 124 -8.94 -0.40 -5.07
C ILE A 124 -10.32 -0.72 -5.67
N GLU A 125 -11.42 -0.27 -5.05
CA GLU A 125 -12.76 -0.55 -5.56
C GLU A 125 -13.04 0.13 -6.90
N ILE A 126 -12.61 1.39 -7.06
CA ILE A 126 -12.80 2.14 -8.31
C ILE A 126 -12.07 1.46 -9.47
N VAL A 127 -10.82 1.04 -9.28
CA VAL A 127 -10.01 0.47 -10.37
C VAL A 127 -10.36 -0.98 -10.71
N LYS A 128 -11.15 -1.68 -9.90
CA LYS A 128 -11.60 -3.06 -10.21
C LYS A 128 -12.23 -3.19 -11.59
N SER A 129 -13.05 -2.23 -12.01
CA SER A 129 -13.68 -2.24 -13.32
C SER A 129 -12.68 -2.23 -14.48
N ARG A 130 -11.56 -1.53 -14.30
CA ARG A 130 -10.46 -1.47 -15.28
C ARG A 130 -9.63 -2.77 -15.26
N LEU A 131 -9.40 -3.35 -14.07
CA LEU A 131 -8.59 -4.55 -13.89
C LEU A 131 -9.30 -5.82 -14.40
N TYR A 132 -10.60 -5.92 -14.19
CA TYR A 132 -11.39 -7.10 -14.57
C TYR A 132 -11.86 -7.08 -16.02
N ASN A 133 -11.73 -5.98 -16.74
CA ASN A 133 -12.08 -5.88 -18.15
C ASN A 133 -11.01 -6.50 -19.07
N GLN A 134 -10.68 -7.77 -18.80
CA GLN A 134 -9.61 -8.49 -19.51
C GLN A 134 -10.02 -8.91 -20.94
N GLU A 135 -11.32 -9.06 -21.20
CA GLU A 135 -11.86 -9.44 -22.50
C GLU A 135 -11.80 -8.28 -23.51
N ASN A 136 -11.73 -7.05 -23.02
CA ASN A 136 -11.61 -5.89 -23.89
C ASN A 136 -10.15 -5.72 -24.35
N THR A 137 -9.93 -5.99 -25.64
CA THR A 137 -8.63 -5.87 -26.33
C THR A 137 -8.42 -4.52 -26.99
N ASP A 138 -9.33 -3.56 -26.80
CA ASP A 138 -9.15 -2.20 -27.29
C ASP A 138 -7.88 -1.59 -26.66
N GLU A 139 -7.05 -0.97 -27.49
CA GLU A 139 -5.74 -0.43 -27.08
C GLU A 139 -5.86 0.54 -25.90
N LYS A 140 -6.90 1.37 -25.89
CA LYS A 140 -7.17 2.30 -24.77
C LYS A 140 -7.53 1.57 -23.47
N ALA A 141 -8.32 0.50 -23.56
CA ALA A 141 -8.71 -0.27 -22.37
C ALA A 141 -7.50 -1.01 -21.78
N VAL A 142 -6.63 -1.56 -22.63
CA VAL A 142 -5.38 -2.20 -22.23
C VAL A 142 -4.44 -1.18 -21.57
N GLU A 143 -4.28 -0.02 -22.17
CA GLU A 143 -3.44 1.06 -21.62
C GLU A 143 -3.96 1.56 -20.26
N SER A 144 -5.27 1.77 -20.13
CA SER A 144 -5.95 2.15 -18.90
C SER A 144 -5.67 1.11 -17.78
N ARG A 145 -5.83 -0.18 -18.08
CA ARG A 145 -5.54 -1.27 -17.14
C ARG A 145 -4.08 -1.29 -16.69
N ILE A 146 -3.14 -1.20 -17.62
CA ILE A 146 -1.70 -1.17 -17.31
C ILE A 146 -1.36 0.05 -16.44
N THR A 147 -1.97 1.18 -16.72
CA THR A 147 -1.79 2.41 -15.92
C THR A 147 -2.29 2.20 -14.50
N ALA A 148 -3.49 1.66 -14.30
CA ALA A 148 -4.03 1.34 -12.98
C ALA A 148 -3.13 0.38 -12.20
N GLN A 149 -2.60 -0.66 -12.85
CA GLN A 149 -1.67 -1.62 -12.24
C GLN A 149 -0.37 -0.95 -11.77
N LYS A 150 0.19 -0.04 -12.58
CA LYS A 150 1.39 0.73 -12.21
C LYS A 150 1.13 1.63 -11.01
N VAL A 151 -0.01 2.30 -10.98
CA VAL A 151 -0.40 3.18 -9.85
C VAL A 151 -0.63 2.36 -8.58
N LEU A 152 -1.33 1.22 -8.66
CA LEU A 152 -1.51 0.31 -7.53
C LEU A 152 -0.17 -0.13 -6.93
N ASN A 153 0.76 -0.56 -7.77
CA ASN A 153 2.11 -0.97 -7.36
C ASN A 153 2.87 0.16 -6.67
N LYS A 154 2.84 1.36 -7.26
CA LYS A 154 3.50 2.56 -6.71
C LYS A 154 2.93 2.93 -5.36
N VAL A 155 1.60 3.03 -5.25
CA VAL A 155 0.93 3.45 -4.01
C VAL A 155 1.16 2.43 -2.90
N LEU A 156 1.00 1.13 -3.18
CA LEU A 156 1.29 0.08 -2.21
C LEU A 156 2.76 0.11 -1.76
N GLY A 157 3.70 0.20 -2.68
CA GLY A 157 5.13 0.26 -2.36
C GLY A 157 5.49 1.44 -1.45
N ASP A 158 4.89 2.60 -1.64
CA ASP A 158 5.13 3.77 -0.79
C ASP A 158 4.41 3.65 0.57
N ILE A 159 3.20 3.07 0.63
CA ILE A 159 2.54 2.73 1.91
C ILE A 159 3.44 1.81 2.74
N LEU A 160 4.00 0.76 2.13
CA LEU A 160 4.88 -0.18 2.83
C LEU A 160 6.11 0.51 3.40
N LYS A 161 6.74 1.42 2.65
CA LYS A 161 7.90 2.21 3.14
C LYS A 161 7.52 3.13 4.30
N LEU A 162 6.38 3.79 4.22
CA LEU A 162 5.88 4.66 5.30
C LEU A 162 5.52 3.86 6.55
N LEU A 163 4.94 2.67 6.42
CA LEU A 163 4.58 1.81 7.55
C LEU A 163 5.78 1.07 8.16
N HIS A 164 6.86 0.85 7.41
CA HIS A 164 7.97 0.00 7.83
C HIS A 164 8.58 0.35 9.20
N PRO A 165 8.77 1.61 9.59
CA PRO A 165 9.27 1.95 10.91
C PRO A 165 8.38 1.47 12.06
N ILE A 166 7.07 1.32 11.82
CA ILE A 166 6.08 0.92 12.82
C ILE A 166 5.79 -0.58 12.76
N MET A 167 5.57 -1.11 11.55
CA MET A 167 5.14 -2.49 11.28
C MET A 167 6.15 -3.21 10.37
N PRO A 168 7.39 -3.46 10.84
CA PRO A 168 8.47 -3.94 9.98
C PRO A 168 8.25 -5.35 9.43
N PHE A 169 7.59 -6.25 10.16
CA PHE A 169 7.51 -7.65 9.76
C PHE A 169 6.55 -7.87 8.59
N ILE A 170 5.34 -7.33 8.68
CA ILE A 170 4.35 -7.47 7.60
C ILE A 170 4.76 -6.68 6.36
N THR A 171 5.31 -5.48 6.54
CA THR A 171 5.72 -4.64 5.41
C THR A 171 6.90 -5.24 4.68
N GLU A 172 7.90 -5.80 5.38
CA GLU A 172 9.02 -6.51 4.77
C GLU A 172 8.52 -7.71 3.96
N LYS A 173 7.64 -8.53 4.57
CA LYS A 173 7.11 -9.71 3.90
C LYS A 173 6.36 -9.37 2.62
N ILE A 174 5.52 -8.33 2.64
CA ILE A 174 4.77 -7.90 1.46
C ILE A 174 5.72 -7.29 0.42
N TYR A 175 6.68 -6.48 0.88
CA TYR A 175 7.65 -5.83 0.00
C TYR A 175 8.52 -6.86 -0.73
N ASP A 176 8.99 -7.87 -0.03
CA ASP A 176 9.75 -8.98 -0.62
C ASP A 176 8.91 -9.71 -1.68
N GLU A 177 7.66 -10.06 -1.41
CA GLU A 177 6.76 -10.65 -2.40
C GLU A 177 6.51 -9.74 -3.60
N LEU A 178 6.35 -8.43 -3.37
CA LEU A 178 6.10 -7.46 -4.42
C LEU A 178 7.29 -7.32 -5.38
N TYR A 179 8.51 -7.34 -4.87
CA TYR A 179 9.71 -7.13 -5.67
C TYR A 179 10.43 -8.42 -6.06
N THR A 180 10.32 -9.50 -5.26
CA THR A 180 10.84 -10.83 -5.63
C THR A 180 10.01 -11.44 -6.74
N CYS A 181 8.70 -11.26 -6.73
CA CYS A 181 7.84 -11.67 -7.84
C CYS A 181 8.24 -10.96 -9.15
N LEU A 182 8.81 -9.76 -9.07
CA LEU A 182 9.36 -9.02 -10.21
C LEU A 182 10.76 -9.52 -10.64
N LEU A 183 11.51 -10.17 -9.75
CA LEU A 183 12.85 -10.70 -10.01
C LEU A 183 12.84 -12.18 -10.46
N TYR A 184 11.83 -12.95 -10.06
CA TYR A 184 11.79 -14.41 -10.30
C TYR A 184 11.38 -14.79 -11.72
N THR A 185 11.02 -13.83 -12.57
CA THR A 185 10.70 -14.05 -13.99
C THR A 185 11.87 -13.77 -14.93
N SER A 186 13.10 -13.64 -14.39
CA SER A 186 14.31 -13.64 -15.21
C SER A 186 14.91 -15.06 -15.21
N PRO A 187 14.99 -15.77 -16.37
CA PRO A 187 15.70 -17.04 -16.48
C PRO A 187 17.21 -16.86 -16.28
#